data_9b2649630cc681d765ee3aad46e17111
#
_entry.id   9b2649630cc681d765ee3aad46e17111
#
_cell.length_a   1.000
_cell.length_b   1.000
_cell.length_c   1.000
_cell.angle_alpha   90.00
_cell.angle_beta   90.00
_cell.angle_gamma   90.00
#
_symmetry.space_group_name_H-M   'P 1'
#
loop_
_entity.id
_entity.type
_entity.pdbx_description
1 polymer ?
#
loop_
_entity_poly.entity_id
_entity_poly.type
_entity_poly.pdbx_seq_one_letter_code
_entity_poly.pdbx_strand_id
1 'polypeptide(L)'
;MTLAIRRMRADDFGPVARVASAAYGRPTSIGELDRYLALQPDGWLVAEWEGITAGLVGAIDYGPRAWAGLMAVDPPLQGRGIARALMEALLDWLDGRRCPTVVLDASVAGAPLYEKLGFVDLDLVDAYRLADPDPAPARAGSAIAPFSEHHLAEAIALDAVAFGHDRGAMLPGFLADHGGRAFIHRDTSGTLDGYLNAQALRIGPWVASTLAAARDLLAAALALPYSDAPTVLIPRTNP
;
A
#
# COMPACT_ATOMS: atom_id res chain seq x y z
N MET A 1 25.43 11.19 -20.36
CA MET A 1 24.63 10.66 -19.23
C MET A 1 23.29 10.20 -19.77
N THR A 2 23.00 8.89 -19.67
CA THR A 2 21.79 8.31 -20.31
C THR A 2 20.84 7.84 -19.22
N LEU A 3 19.63 8.42 -19.20
CA LEU A 3 18.49 7.97 -18.43
C LEU A 3 17.55 7.20 -19.36
N ALA A 4 17.16 5.98 -18.96
CA ALA A 4 16.14 5.18 -19.64
C ALA A 4 15.04 4.80 -18.67
N ILE A 5 13.77 4.90 -19.11
CA ILE A 5 12.62 4.42 -18.36
C ILE A 5 12.03 3.23 -19.13
N ARG A 6 11.80 2.14 -18.42
CA ARG A 6 11.21 0.94 -19.00
C ARG A 6 10.29 0.21 -18.02
N ARG A 7 9.51 -0.72 -18.52
CA ARG A 7 8.69 -1.61 -17.67
C ARG A 7 9.57 -2.48 -16.79
N MET A 8 9.14 -2.67 -15.55
CA MET A 8 9.73 -3.60 -14.58
C MET A 8 9.48 -5.05 -15.01
N ARG A 9 10.44 -5.91 -14.72
CA ARG A 9 10.40 -7.35 -14.94
C ARG A 9 10.79 -8.07 -13.66
N ALA A 10 10.52 -9.36 -13.56
CA ALA A 10 10.90 -10.16 -12.39
C ALA A 10 12.41 -10.14 -12.10
N ASP A 11 13.25 -10.07 -13.14
CA ASP A 11 14.71 -9.98 -12.99
C ASP A 11 15.17 -8.66 -12.34
N ASP A 12 14.31 -7.65 -12.28
CA ASP A 12 14.59 -6.36 -11.63
C ASP A 12 14.37 -6.39 -10.12
N PHE A 13 13.71 -7.40 -9.56
CA PHE A 13 13.27 -7.40 -8.16
C PHE A 13 14.41 -7.17 -7.17
N GLY A 14 15.57 -7.80 -7.36
CA GLY A 14 16.72 -7.61 -6.49
C GLY A 14 17.26 -6.17 -6.49
N PRO A 15 17.64 -5.62 -7.65
CA PRO A 15 18.07 -4.22 -7.78
C PRO A 15 17.00 -3.22 -7.30
N VAL A 16 15.73 -3.44 -7.64
CA VAL A 16 14.61 -2.57 -7.26
C VAL A 16 14.37 -2.59 -5.75
N ALA A 17 14.37 -3.78 -5.12
CA ALA A 17 14.24 -3.91 -3.67
C ALA A 17 15.36 -3.19 -2.94
N ARG A 18 16.60 -3.24 -3.45
CA ARG A 18 17.75 -2.49 -2.90
C ARG A 18 17.49 -0.98 -2.96
N VAL A 19 17.07 -0.45 -4.11
CA VAL A 19 16.77 0.98 -4.29
C VAL A 19 15.64 1.44 -3.38
N ALA A 20 14.53 0.71 -3.35
CA ALA A 20 13.39 1.02 -2.50
C ALA A 20 13.77 0.98 -1.02
N SER A 21 14.52 -0.04 -0.58
CA SER A 21 14.97 -0.16 0.81
C SER A 21 15.87 1.00 1.21
N ALA A 22 16.79 1.41 0.34
CA ALA A 22 17.66 2.55 0.60
C ALA A 22 16.91 3.88 0.66
N ALA A 23 15.92 4.08 -0.23
CA ALA A 23 15.13 5.31 -0.28
C ALA A 23 14.15 5.44 0.90
N TYR A 24 13.53 4.33 1.32
CA TYR A 24 12.55 4.33 2.40
C TYR A 24 13.13 4.07 3.80
N GLY A 25 14.42 3.68 3.90
CA GLY A 25 15.05 3.35 5.17
C GLY A 25 14.46 2.10 5.85
N ARG A 26 13.76 1.24 5.09
CA ARG A 26 13.15 -0.01 5.57
C ARG A 26 13.24 -1.09 4.49
N PRO A 27 13.29 -2.37 4.87
CA PRO A 27 13.30 -3.46 3.89
C PRO A 27 12.06 -3.43 2.99
N THR A 28 12.29 -3.64 1.69
CA THR A 28 11.26 -3.92 0.68
C THR A 28 11.41 -5.38 0.26
N SER A 29 10.36 -6.17 0.40
CA SER A 29 10.42 -7.59 0.10
C SER A 29 10.21 -7.88 -1.40
N ILE A 30 10.86 -8.95 -1.90
CA ILE A 30 10.63 -9.43 -3.26
C ILE A 30 9.17 -9.89 -3.44
N GLY A 31 8.57 -10.52 -2.43
CA GLY A 31 7.16 -10.94 -2.47
C GLY A 31 6.20 -9.77 -2.63
N GLU A 32 6.50 -8.61 -2.02
CA GLU A 32 5.72 -7.38 -2.23
C GLU A 32 5.78 -6.92 -3.70
N LEU A 33 6.97 -6.93 -4.30
CA LEU A 33 7.17 -6.54 -5.71
C LEU A 33 6.51 -7.53 -6.66
N ASP A 34 6.61 -8.82 -6.39
CA ASP A 34 5.98 -9.88 -7.19
C ASP A 34 4.46 -9.75 -7.17
N ARG A 35 3.85 -9.56 -6.00
CA ARG A 35 2.41 -9.30 -5.86
C ARG A 35 1.96 -8.09 -6.67
N TYR A 36 2.69 -6.98 -6.59
CA TYR A 36 2.34 -5.78 -7.35
C TYR A 36 2.48 -5.98 -8.86
N LEU A 37 3.54 -6.65 -9.31
CA LEU A 37 3.72 -6.98 -10.72
C LEU A 37 2.63 -7.94 -11.22
N ALA A 38 2.20 -8.90 -10.41
CA ALA A 38 1.09 -9.80 -10.74
C ALA A 38 -0.25 -9.06 -10.85
N LEU A 39 -0.51 -8.07 -9.98
CA LEU A 39 -1.73 -7.26 -10.01
C LEU A 39 -1.80 -6.33 -11.23
N GLN A 40 -0.70 -5.72 -11.61
CA GLN A 40 -0.63 -4.77 -12.72
C GLN A 40 0.68 -4.97 -13.50
N PRO A 41 0.77 -5.95 -14.42
CA PRO A 41 2.03 -6.31 -15.08
C PRO A 41 2.67 -5.21 -15.92
N ASP A 42 1.90 -4.24 -16.38
CA ASP A 42 2.35 -3.13 -17.23
C ASP A 42 2.41 -1.78 -16.51
N GLY A 43 2.04 -1.73 -15.22
CA GLY A 43 1.94 -0.50 -14.43
C GLY A 43 3.18 -0.16 -13.59
N TRP A 44 4.25 -0.95 -13.69
CA TRP A 44 5.48 -0.76 -12.90
C TRP A 44 6.64 -0.38 -13.80
N LEU A 45 7.33 0.71 -13.46
CA LEU A 45 8.41 1.29 -14.24
C LEU A 45 9.71 1.30 -13.44
N VAL A 46 10.82 1.08 -14.14
CA VAL A 46 12.18 1.16 -13.61
C VAL A 46 12.95 2.24 -14.38
N ALA A 47 13.67 3.07 -13.66
CA ALA A 47 14.65 3.99 -14.20
C ALA A 47 16.04 3.37 -14.19
N GLU A 48 16.72 3.41 -15.32
CA GLU A 48 18.13 3.06 -15.45
C GLU A 48 18.95 4.32 -15.69
N TRP A 49 19.96 4.53 -14.89
CA TRP A 49 20.94 5.58 -15.06
C TRP A 49 22.29 4.95 -15.41
N GLU A 50 22.78 5.23 -16.63
CA GLU A 50 24.02 4.62 -17.15
C GLU A 50 24.05 3.08 -17.05
N GLY A 51 22.90 2.44 -17.29
CA GLY A 51 22.75 0.99 -17.24
C GLY A 51 22.57 0.38 -15.83
N ILE A 52 22.46 1.22 -14.78
CA ILE A 52 22.26 0.77 -13.40
C ILE A 52 20.83 1.15 -12.96
N THR A 53 20.15 0.24 -12.27
CA THR A 53 18.84 0.53 -11.66
C THR A 53 18.96 1.68 -10.67
N ALA A 54 18.29 2.79 -10.98
CA ALA A 54 18.35 4.06 -10.28
C ALA A 54 17.07 4.44 -9.56
N GLY A 55 15.92 3.89 -9.96
CA GLY A 55 14.64 4.22 -9.35
C GLY A 55 13.51 3.34 -9.89
N LEU A 56 12.37 3.46 -9.24
CA LEU A 56 11.12 2.79 -9.62
C LEU A 56 9.91 3.66 -9.26
N VAL A 57 8.81 3.38 -9.92
CA VAL A 57 7.46 3.82 -9.57
C VAL A 57 6.46 2.85 -10.17
N GLY A 58 5.28 2.78 -9.64
CA GLY A 58 4.19 2.06 -10.29
C GLY A 58 2.83 2.53 -9.87
N ALA A 59 1.81 2.01 -10.54
CA ALA A 59 0.43 2.22 -10.16
C ALA A 59 -0.40 0.97 -10.43
N ILE A 60 -1.47 0.84 -9.65
CA ILE A 60 -2.56 -0.10 -9.93
C ILE A 60 -3.75 0.72 -10.41
N ASP A 61 -4.21 0.38 -11.60
CA ASP A 61 -5.38 1.00 -12.23
C ASP A 61 -6.64 0.22 -11.83
N TYR A 62 -7.51 0.86 -11.04
CA TYR A 62 -8.80 0.32 -10.61
C TYR A 62 -9.97 0.82 -11.49
N GLY A 63 -9.67 1.40 -12.66
CA GLY A 63 -10.63 1.97 -13.58
C GLY A 63 -10.90 3.45 -13.31
N PRO A 64 -11.83 3.82 -12.40
CA PRO A 64 -12.12 5.22 -12.11
C PRO A 64 -10.98 5.97 -11.42
N ARG A 65 -10.06 5.24 -10.82
CA ARG A 65 -8.94 5.78 -10.05
C ARG A 65 -7.75 4.82 -10.10
N ALA A 66 -6.54 5.35 -10.24
CA ALA A 66 -5.31 4.61 -10.02
C ALA A 66 -4.67 5.01 -8.69
N TRP A 67 -4.01 4.06 -8.06
CA TRP A 67 -3.16 4.30 -6.89
C TRP A 67 -1.70 4.18 -7.29
N ALA A 68 -0.97 5.32 -7.31
CA ALA A 68 0.47 5.34 -7.58
C ALA A 68 1.25 5.12 -6.27
N GLY A 69 2.32 4.33 -6.34
CA GLY A 69 3.13 4.01 -5.18
C GLY A 69 4.55 3.55 -5.52
N LEU A 70 5.30 3.21 -4.48
CA LEU A 70 6.69 2.78 -4.56
C LEU A 70 7.60 3.75 -5.36
N MET A 71 7.29 5.07 -5.35
CA MET A 71 8.19 6.06 -5.93
C MET A 71 9.48 6.13 -5.10
N ALA A 72 10.56 5.59 -5.66
CA ALA A 72 11.86 5.60 -5.03
C ALA A 72 12.97 5.87 -6.03
N VAL A 73 13.96 6.67 -5.63
CA VAL A 73 15.21 6.91 -6.37
C VAL A 73 16.37 6.64 -5.44
N ASP A 74 17.36 5.92 -5.94
CA ASP A 74 18.58 5.60 -5.20
C ASP A 74 19.19 6.90 -4.63
N PRO A 75 19.39 7.01 -3.29
CA PRO A 75 19.84 8.25 -2.64
C PRO A 75 21.00 8.97 -3.32
N PRO A 76 22.09 8.28 -3.78
CA PRO A 76 23.20 8.95 -4.47
C PRO A 76 22.83 9.54 -5.84
N LEU A 77 21.67 9.16 -6.41
CA LEU A 77 21.20 9.58 -7.73
C LEU A 77 20.02 10.57 -7.67
N GLN A 78 19.57 10.94 -6.48
CA GLN A 78 18.55 11.95 -6.29
C GLN A 78 18.99 13.34 -6.82
N GLY A 79 18.03 14.22 -7.08
CA GLY A 79 18.32 15.57 -7.61
C GLY A 79 18.69 15.62 -9.10
N ARG A 80 18.65 14.48 -9.82
CA ARG A 80 19.02 14.38 -11.25
C ARG A 80 17.81 14.31 -12.19
N GLY A 81 16.60 14.59 -11.71
CA GLY A 81 15.37 14.54 -12.51
C GLY A 81 14.77 13.14 -12.70
N ILE A 82 15.37 12.08 -12.14
CA ILE A 82 14.93 10.69 -12.32
C ILE A 82 13.49 10.47 -11.82
N ALA A 83 13.16 10.98 -10.63
CA ALA A 83 11.81 10.86 -10.06
C ALA A 83 10.76 11.55 -10.96
N ARG A 84 11.11 12.71 -11.51
CA ARG A 84 10.23 13.42 -12.44
C ARG A 84 9.98 12.61 -13.70
N ALA A 85 11.04 12.09 -14.33
CA ALA A 85 10.92 11.28 -15.55
C ALA A 85 10.09 10.00 -15.31
N LEU A 86 10.26 9.36 -14.15
CA LEU A 86 9.44 8.20 -13.76
C LEU A 86 7.97 8.57 -13.63
N MET A 87 7.64 9.68 -12.96
CA MET A 87 6.24 10.11 -12.81
C MET A 87 5.62 10.53 -14.12
N GLU A 88 6.34 11.28 -14.98
CA GLU A 88 5.86 11.66 -16.29
C GLU A 88 5.53 10.41 -17.14
N ALA A 89 6.42 9.41 -17.15
CA ALA A 89 6.17 8.15 -17.86
C ALA A 89 5.00 7.35 -17.27
N LEU A 90 4.80 7.38 -15.94
CA LEU A 90 3.66 6.74 -15.29
C LEU A 90 2.34 7.44 -15.66
N LEU A 91 2.32 8.77 -15.65
CA LEU A 91 1.14 9.55 -16.02
C LEU A 91 0.78 9.34 -17.49
N ASP A 92 1.76 9.32 -18.41
CA ASP A 92 1.55 9.00 -19.83
C ASP A 92 0.93 7.60 -20.01
N TRP A 93 1.38 6.62 -19.22
CA TRP A 93 0.80 5.27 -19.23
C TRP A 93 -0.65 5.26 -18.75
N LEU A 94 -0.98 6.00 -17.67
CA LEU A 94 -2.34 6.12 -17.15
C LEU A 94 -3.26 6.89 -18.09
N ASP A 95 -2.77 7.92 -18.75
CA ASP A 95 -3.51 8.67 -19.79
C ASP A 95 -3.86 7.76 -20.97
N GLY A 96 -2.92 6.92 -21.40
CA GLY A 96 -3.17 5.89 -22.42
C GLY A 96 -4.27 4.89 -22.02
N ARG A 97 -4.46 4.66 -20.74
CA ARG A 97 -5.54 3.82 -20.18
C ARG A 97 -6.83 4.60 -19.90
N ARG A 98 -6.81 5.91 -20.09
CA ARG A 98 -7.94 6.82 -19.80
C ARG A 98 -8.37 6.79 -18.33
N CYS A 99 -7.42 6.59 -17.42
CA CYS A 99 -7.67 6.65 -15.99
C CYS A 99 -7.87 8.12 -15.56
N PRO A 100 -9.06 8.52 -15.11
CA PRO A 100 -9.39 9.93 -14.91
C PRO A 100 -8.77 10.54 -13.64
N THR A 101 -8.34 9.71 -12.70
CA THR A 101 -7.84 10.19 -11.40
C THR A 101 -6.68 9.34 -10.92
N VAL A 102 -5.59 10.00 -10.53
CA VAL A 102 -4.43 9.34 -9.90
C VAL A 102 -4.28 9.85 -8.48
N VAL A 103 -4.17 8.95 -7.51
CA VAL A 103 -3.92 9.28 -6.10
C VAL A 103 -2.63 8.63 -5.63
N LEU A 104 -1.99 9.25 -4.66
CA LEU A 104 -0.79 8.71 -4.00
C LEU A 104 -0.68 9.27 -2.57
N ASP A 105 0.09 8.59 -1.74
CA ASP A 105 0.54 9.12 -0.44
C ASP A 105 1.88 9.83 -0.63
N ALA A 106 1.89 11.15 -0.48
CA ALA A 106 3.10 11.95 -0.60
C ALA A 106 3.86 12.00 0.72
N SER A 107 5.16 11.70 0.69
CA SER A 107 6.06 12.08 1.77
C SER A 107 6.35 13.59 1.70
N VAL A 108 6.76 14.17 2.82
CA VAL A 108 7.19 15.60 2.86
C VAL A 108 8.27 15.90 1.81
N ALA A 109 9.19 14.98 1.59
CA ALA A 109 10.24 15.13 0.58
C ALA A 109 9.73 14.98 -0.86
N GLY A 110 8.66 14.20 -1.09
CA GLY A 110 8.06 13.96 -2.41
C GLY A 110 7.05 15.01 -2.84
N ALA A 111 6.34 15.62 -1.89
CA ALA A 111 5.24 16.55 -2.16
C ALA A 111 5.60 17.65 -3.19
N PRO A 112 6.78 18.34 -3.11
CA PRO A 112 7.13 19.37 -4.08
C PRO A 112 7.28 18.88 -5.52
N LEU A 113 7.55 17.59 -5.74
CA LEU A 113 7.57 16.99 -7.07
C LEU A 113 6.14 16.84 -7.60
N TYR A 114 5.25 16.31 -6.78
CA TYR A 114 3.87 16.04 -7.18
C TYR A 114 3.09 17.33 -7.43
N GLU A 115 3.27 18.37 -6.61
CA GLU A 115 2.71 19.70 -6.84
C GLU A 115 3.12 20.25 -8.23
N LYS A 116 4.40 20.14 -8.61
CA LYS A 116 4.91 20.57 -9.94
C LYS A 116 4.35 19.76 -11.10
N LEU A 117 3.81 18.56 -10.84
CA LEU A 117 3.15 17.69 -11.80
C LEU A 117 1.62 17.87 -11.80
N GLY A 118 1.10 18.85 -11.04
CA GLY A 118 -0.32 19.18 -11.01
C GLY A 118 -1.16 18.39 -9.98
N PHE A 119 -0.53 17.63 -9.11
CA PHE A 119 -1.25 17.00 -7.98
C PHE A 119 -1.68 18.06 -6.97
N VAL A 120 -2.82 17.84 -6.36
CA VAL A 120 -3.40 18.69 -5.31
C VAL A 120 -3.64 17.86 -4.05
N ASP A 121 -3.51 18.48 -2.89
CA ASP A 121 -3.80 17.83 -1.63
C ASP A 121 -5.28 17.49 -1.52
N LEU A 122 -5.60 16.23 -1.26
CA LEU A 122 -6.95 15.76 -0.97
C LEU A 122 -7.20 15.66 0.52
N ASP A 123 -6.19 15.19 1.27
CA ASP A 123 -6.25 14.95 2.70
C ASP A 123 -4.84 14.90 3.29
N LEU A 124 -4.75 14.99 4.59
CA LEU A 124 -3.55 14.69 5.36
C LEU A 124 -3.67 13.29 5.97
N VAL A 125 -2.58 12.53 5.88
CA VAL A 125 -2.51 11.18 6.44
C VAL A 125 -1.58 11.20 7.64
N ASP A 126 -2.12 10.87 8.82
CA ASP A 126 -1.33 10.75 10.04
C ASP A 126 -0.74 9.33 10.13
N ALA A 127 0.56 9.24 10.42
CA ALA A 127 1.25 7.99 10.66
C ALA A 127 1.35 7.75 12.17
N TYR A 128 0.64 6.74 12.66
CA TYR A 128 0.71 6.31 14.06
C TYR A 128 1.66 5.13 14.17
N ARG A 129 2.61 5.22 15.08
CA ARG A 129 3.51 4.12 15.43
C ARG A 129 3.32 3.79 16.91
N LEU A 130 3.12 2.52 17.22
CA LEU A 130 3.03 2.07 18.59
C LEU A 130 4.41 2.15 19.24
N ALA A 131 4.55 3.00 20.26
CA ALA A 131 5.87 3.24 20.89
C ALA A 131 6.30 2.11 21.83
N ASP A 132 5.35 1.43 22.45
CA ASP A 132 5.60 0.30 23.36
C ASP A 132 4.39 -0.64 23.30
N PRO A 133 4.52 -1.81 22.66
CA PRO A 133 3.44 -2.77 22.62
C PRO A 133 3.38 -3.51 23.97
N ASP A 134 2.83 -2.87 25.01
CA ASP A 134 2.24 -3.65 26.07
C ASP A 134 0.97 -4.30 25.47
N PRO A 135 0.97 -5.61 25.18
CA PRO A 135 -0.20 -6.23 24.56
C PRO A 135 -1.35 -6.11 25.55
N ALA A 136 -2.20 -5.11 25.33
CA ALA A 136 -3.49 -5.11 26.01
C ALA A 136 -4.10 -6.49 25.74
N PRO A 137 -4.53 -7.21 26.78
CA PRO A 137 -5.08 -8.55 26.57
C PRO A 137 -6.20 -8.41 25.56
N ALA A 138 -6.01 -9.05 24.38
CA ALA A 138 -7.04 -9.10 23.38
C ALA A 138 -8.28 -9.62 24.09
N ARG A 139 -9.29 -8.79 24.29
CA ARG A 139 -10.62 -9.26 24.60
C ARG A 139 -11.08 -9.92 23.31
N ALA A 140 -10.74 -11.19 23.15
CA ALA A 140 -11.27 -12.03 22.11
C ALA A 140 -12.78 -12.14 22.34
N GLY A 141 -13.51 -11.11 21.97
CA GLY A 141 -14.95 -11.18 21.83
C GLY A 141 -15.25 -12.17 20.69
N SER A 142 -16.38 -12.85 20.77
CA SER A 142 -16.87 -13.76 19.73
C SER A 142 -17.06 -13.09 18.35
N ALA A 143 -16.84 -11.79 18.25
CA ALA A 143 -16.96 -10.96 17.04
C ALA A 143 -15.73 -11.02 16.12
N ILE A 144 -14.55 -11.42 16.63
CA ILE A 144 -13.31 -11.51 15.84
C ILE A 144 -13.03 -12.94 15.43
N ALA A 145 -12.72 -13.13 14.13
CA ALA A 145 -12.29 -14.40 13.59
C ALA A 145 -11.09 -14.21 12.64
N PRO A 146 -10.27 -15.25 12.40
CA PRO A 146 -9.26 -15.21 11.35
C PRO A 146 -9.88 -14.91 9.99
N PHE A 147 -9.26 -14.04 9.22
CA PHE A 147 -9.66 -13.79 7.84
C PHE A 147 -9.17 -14.95 6.95
N SER A 148 -10.08 -15.55 6.21
CA SER A 148 -9.81 -16.63 5.27
C SER A 148 -10.45 -16.34 3.91
N GLU A 149 -10.15 -17.14 2.90
CA GLU A 149 -10.70 -17.00 1.55
C GLU A 149 -12.23 -17.00 1.51
N HIS A 150 -12.88 -17.71 2.44
CA HIS A 150 -14.36 -17.75 2.54
C HIS A 150 -14.98 -16.38 2.84
N HIS A 151 -14.22 -15.44 3.39
CA HIS A 151 -14.68 -14.10 3.75
C HIS A 151 -14.39 -13.06 2.64
N LEU A 152 -13.66 -13.44 1.57
CA LEU A 152 -13.22 -12.50 0.55
C LEU A 152 -14.37 -11.74 -0.11
N ALA A 153 -15.45 -12.42 -0.47
CA ALA A 153 -16.58 -11.76 -1.15
C ALA A 153 -17.23 -10.67 -0.28
N GLU A 154 -17.44 -10.96 1.02
CA GLU A 154 -17.99 -9.98 1.96
C GLU A 154 -17.01 -8.83 2.22
N ALA A 155 -15.72 -9.14 2.39
CA ALA A 155 -14.68 -8.15 2.63
C ALA A 155 -14.47 -7.22 1.41
N ILE A 156 -14.51 -7.76 0.19
CA ILE A 156 -14.43 -6.98 -1.05
C ILE A 156 -15.62 -6.03 -1.17
N ALA A 157 -16.83 -6.50 -0.86
CA ALA A 157 -18.02 -5.65 -0.89
C ALA A 157 -17.94 -4.50 0.13
N LEU A 158 -17.49 -4.79 1.36
CA LEU A 158 -17.26 -3.78 2.38
C LEU A 158 -16.17 -2.79 1.96
N ASP A 159 -15.06 -3.29 1.44
CA ASP A 159 -13.93 -2.48 0.98
C ASP A 159 -14.32 -1.54 -0.15
N ALA A 160 -15.09 -2.01 -1.12
CA ALA A 160 -15.55 -1.21 -2.25
C ALA A 160 -16.43 -0.03 -1.82
N VAL A 161 -17.24 -0.19 -0.77
CA VAL A 161 -18.02 0.92 -0.18
C VAL A 161 -17.10 1.93 0.47
N ALA A 162 -16.12 1.49 1.27
CA ALA A 162 -15.22 2.38 1.99
C ALA A 162 -14.23 3.10 1.05
N PHE A 163 -13.73 2.41 0.03
CA PHE A 163 -12.76 2.94 -0.92
C PHE A 163 -13.40 3.73 -2.08
N GLY A 164 -14.69 3.52 -2.29
CA GLY A 164 -15.49 4.17 -3.34
C GLY A 164 -15.44 3.47 -4.70
N HIS A 165 -14.72 2.40 -4.87
CA HIS A 165 -14.70 1.50 -6.04
C HIS A 165 -14.01 0.18 -5.71
N ASP A 166 -14.18 -0.82 -6.59
CA ASP A 166 -13.63 -2.16 -6.39
C ASP A 166 -12.10 -2.18 -6.53
N ARG A 167 -11.44 -2.59 -5.47
CA ARG A 167 -10.01 -2.94 -5.45
C ARG A 167 -9.78 -4.36 -4.90
N GLY A 168 -10.79 -5.19 -4.95
CA GLY A 168 -10.82 -6.52 -4.33
C GLY A 168 -9.76 -7.48 -4.86
N ALA A 169 -9.27 -7.29 -6.09
CA ALA A 169 -8.17 -8.09 -6.62
C ALA A 169 -6.88 -8.04 -5.76
N MET A 170 -6.73 -7.01 -4.94
CA MET A 170 -5.59 -6.84 -4.03
C MET A 170 -5.68 -7.75 -2.79
N LEU A 171 -6.88 -8.01 -2.25
CA LEU A 171 -7.05 -8.68 -0.97
C LEU A 171 -6.51 -10.12 -0.91
N PRO A 172 -6.69 -10.98 -1.94
CA PRO A 172 -6.15 -12.35 -1.92
C PRO A 172 -4.63 -12.37 -1.73
N GLY A 173 -3.89 -11.46 -2.37
CA GLY A 173 -2.44 -11.38 -2.24
C GLY A 173 -1.99 -11.02 -0.82
N PHE A 174 -2.70 -10.12 -0.14
CA PHE A 174 -2.42 -9.82 1.26
C PHE A 174 -2.68 -11.01 2.19
N LEU A 175 -3.74 -11.78 1.95
CA LEU A 175 -4.02 -13.00 2.72
C LEU A 175 -2.94 -14.07 2.51
N ALA A 176 -2.48 -14.25 1.26
CA ALA A 176 -1.44 -15.23 0.95
C ALA A 176 -0.10 -14.86 1.61
N ASP A 177 0.30 -13.58 1.58
CA ASP A 177 1.58 -13.12 2.13
C ASP A 177 1.61 -13.09 3.66
N HIS A 178 0.46 -12.90 4.30
CA HIS A 178 0.36 -12.64 5.74
C HIS A 178 -0.63 -13.56 6.45
N GLY A 179 -0.71 -14.82 6.02
CA GLY A 179 -1.60 -15.82 6.62
C GLY A 179 -1.46 -15.89 8.15
N GLY A 180 -2.60 -15.95 8.84
CA GLY A 180 -2.66 -15.93 10.30
C GLY A 180 -2.51 -14.55 10.95
N ARG A 181 -2.31 -13.48 10.16
CA ARG A 181 -2.20 -12.10 10.65
C ARG A 181 -3.32 -11.20 10.12
N ALA A 182 -4.36 -11.78 9.58
CA ALA A 182 -5.53 -11.07 9.10
C ALA A 182 -6.78 -11.49 9.87
N PHE A 183 -7.65 -10.53 10.15
CA PHE A 183 -8.84 -10.71 10.98
C PHE A 183 -10.07 -10.12 10.31
N ILE A 184 -11.22 -10.69 10.59
CA ILE A 184 -12.55 -10.11 10.31
C ILE A 184 -13.26 -9.79 11.61
N HIS A 185 -14.17 -8.84 11.57
CA HIS A 185 -15.15 -8.56 12.61
C HIS A 185 -16.56 -8.78 12.05
N ARG A 186 -17.44 -9.34 12.89
CA ARG A 186 -18.87 -9.45 12.61
C ARG A 186 -19.68 -8.76 13.69
N ASP A 187 -20.68 -8.03 13.27
CA ASP A 187 -21.63 -7.40 14.18
C ASP A 187 -22.54 -8.43 14.88
N THR A 188 -23.43 -7.95 15.74
CA THR A 188 -24.38 -8.80 16.49
C THR A 188 -25.40 -9.53 15.61
N SER A 189 -25.58 -9.11 14.35
CA SER A 189 -26.42 -9.78 13.36
C SER A 189 -25.67 -10.88 12.61
N GLY A 190 -24.35 -10.97 12.78
CA GLY A 190 -23.47 -11.86 12.03
C GLY A 190 -22.95 -11.28 10.70
N THR A 191 -23.26 -10.01 10.40
CA THR A 191 -22.77 -9.33 9.18
C THR A 191 -21.32 -8.96 9.34
N LEU A 192 -20.47 -9.20 8.31
CA LEU A 192 -19.08 -8.74 8.29
C LEU A 192 -19.07 -7.22 8.18
N ASP A 193 -18.64 -6.54 9.23
CA ASP A 193 -18.60 -5.07 9.33
C ASP A 193 -17.17 -4.52 9.50
N GLY A 194 -16.16 -5.39 9.41
CA GLY A 194 -14.77 -4.97 9.39
C GLY A 194 -13.80 -6.09 9.02
N TYR A 195 -12.64 -5.69 8.47
CA TYR A 195 -11.49 -6.57 8.29
C TYR A 195 -10.19 -5.77 8.50
N LEU A 196 -9.12 -6.46 8.87
CA LEU A 196 -7.80 -5.88 9.06
C LEU A 196 -6.73 -6.90 8.68
N ASN A 197 -5.69 -6.43 7.99
CA ASN A 197 -4.48 -7.20 7.72
C ASN A 197 -3.29 -6.58 8.47
N ALA A 198 -2.62 -7.37 9.31
CA ALA A 198 -1.47 -6.95 10.10
C ALA A 198 -0.17 -7.46 9.46
N GLN A 199 0.41 -6.67 8.57
CA GLN A 199 1.71 -6.95 7.96
C GLN A 199 2.84 -6.87 9.01
N ALA A 200 4.04 -7.27 8.64
CA ALA A 200 5.17 -7.31 9.58
C ALA A 200 5.52 -5.94 10.22
N LEU A 201 5.38 -4.84 9.45
CA LEU A 201 5.74 -3.48 9.89
C LEU A 201 4.59 -2.48 9.67
N ARG A 202 3.45 -2.92 9.16
CA ARG A 202 2.32 -2.05 8.82
C ARG A 202 0.99 -2.73 9.14
N ILE A 203 0.08 -1.99 9.74
CA ILE A 203 -1.32 -2.41 9.90
C ILE A 203 -2.11 -1.82 8.72
N GLY A 204 -2.69 -2.69 7.91
CA GLY A 204 -3.47 -2.37 6.72
C GLY A 204 -3.21 -3.37 5.56
N PRO A 205 -4.14 -3.49 4.58
CA PRO A 205 -5.40 -2.75 4.50
C PRO A 205 -6.33 -3.04 5.68
N TRP A 206 -7.12 -2.04 6.04
CA TRP A 206 -8.03 -2.11 7.17
C TRP A 206 -9.28 -1.26 6.89
N VAL A 207 -10.44 -1.86 7.04
CA VAL A 207 -11.75 -1.22 6.93
C VAL A 207 -12.62 -1.67 8.10
N ALA A 208 -13.36 -0.75 8.70
CA ALA A 208 -14.34 -1.02 9.73
C ALA A 208 -15.49 -0.04 9.62
N SER A 209 -16.73 -0.54 9.66
CA SER A 209 -17.94 0.30 9.57
C SER A 209 -18.29 0.99 10.89
N THR A 210 -17.70 0.55 12.01
CA THR A 210 -17.97 1.08 13.34
C THR A 210 -16.68 1.24 14.15
N LEU A 211 -16.68 2.18 15.09
CA LEU A 211 -15.57 2.35 16.01
C LEU A 211 -15.35 1.11 16.90
N ALA A 212 -16.40 0.35 17.21
CA ALA A 212 -16.30 -0.90 17.97
C ALA A 212 -15.52 -1.95 17.16
N ALA A 213 -15.92 -2.19 15.90
CA ALA A 213 -15.21 -3.09 14.99
C ALA A 213 -13.74 -2.65 14.79
N ALA A 214 -13.50 -1.34 14.61
CA ALA A 214 -12.15 -0.81 14.48
C ALA A 214 -11.28 -1.11 15.70
N ARG A 215 -11.79 -0.88 16.92
CA ARG A 215 -11.07 -1.15 18.16
C ARG A 215 -10.76 -2.63 18.37
N ASP A 216 -11.74 -3.49 18.12
CA ASP A 216 -11.59 -4.92 18.31
C ASP A 216 -10.59 -5.52 17.32
N LEU A 217 -10.64 -5.11 16.05
CA LEU A 217 -9.69 -5.50 15.01
C LEU A 217 -8.27 -5.01 15.34
N LEU A 218 -8.13 -3.74 15.76
CA LEU A 218 -6.84 -3.19 16.15
C LEU A 218 -6.26 -3.93 17.38
N ALA A 219 -7.08 -4.22 18.38
CA ALA A 219 -6.66 -4.99 19.56
C ALA A 219 -6.16 -6.39 19.17
N ALA A 220 -6.86 -7.08 18.25
CA ALA A 220 -6.42 -8.37 17.74
C ALA A 220 -5.09 -8.28 16.99
N ALA A 221 -4.91 -7.25 16.16
CA ALA A 221 -3.67 -7.01 15.43
C ALA A 221 -2.50 -6.70 16.39
N LEU A 222 -2.71 -5.86 17.40
CA LEU A 222 -1.68 -5.48 18.38
C LEU A 222 -1.28 -6.62 19.34
N ALA A 223 -2.11 -7.65 19.48
CA ALA A 223 -1.76 -8.87 20.23
C ALA A 223 -0.79 -9.79 19.47
N LEU A 224 -0.53 -9.54 18.18
CA LEU A 224 0.43 -10.31 17.40
C LEU A 224 1.88 -9.91 17.73
N PRO A 225 2.84 -10.83 17.57
CA PRO A 225 4.25 -10.48 17.70
C PRO A 225 4.70 -9.62 16.50
N TYR A 226 5.47 -8.56 16.79
CA TYR A 226 6.15 -7.74 15.82
C TYR A 226 7.63 -7.68 16.12
N SER A 227 8.46 -7.67 15.07
CA SER A 227 9.91 -7.48 15.20
C SER A 227 10.31 -6.03 15.45
N ASP A 228 9.46 -5.10 15.06
CA ASP A 228 9.54 -3.66 15.30
C ASP A 228 8.12 -3.10 15.38
N ALA A 229 7.94 -1.93 16.00
CA ALA A 229 6.64 -1.31 16.16
C ALA A 229 5.93 -1.07 14.82
N PRO A 230 4.73 -1.62 14.60
CA PRO A 230 4.02 -1.44 13.36
C PRO A 230 3.52 -0.01 13.20
N THR A 231 3.40 0.43 11.95
CA THR A 231 2.83 1.73 11.59
C THR A 231 1.45 1.54 10.98
N VAL A 232 0.49 2.39 11.35
CA VAL A 232 -0.80 2.53 10.68
C VAL A 232 -0.90 3.94 10.10
N LEU A 233 -1.42 4.04 8.87
CA LEU A 233 -1.68 5.30 8.19
C LEU A 233 -3.19 5.56 8.22
N ILE A 234 -3.60 6.71 8.74
CA ILE A 234 -5.01 7.08 8.88
C ILE A 234 -5.23 8.46 8.26
N PRO A 235 -6.07 8.57 7.21
CA PRO A 235 -6.50 9.86 6.68
C PRO A 235 -7.24 10.66 7.76
N ARG A 236 -7.05 11.99 7.83
CA ARG A 236 -7.70 12.83 8.83
C ARG A 236 -9.21 12.97 8.63
N THR A 237 -9.66 12.84 7.38
CA THR A 237 -11.09 12.81 7.04
C THR A 237 -11.75 11.45 7.27
N ASN A 238 -10.98 10.45 7.76
CA ASN A 238 -11.54 9.16 8.12
C ASN A 238 -12.53 9.34 9.29
N PRO A 239 -13.83 8.95 9.14
CA PRO A 239 -14.88 9.20 10.13
C PRO A 239 -14.70 8.42 11.44
#